data_9d28e1410743c3e97e6ee836a5e05257
#
_entry.id   9d28e1410743c3e97e6ee836a5e05257
#
_cell.length_a   1.000
_cell.length_b   1.000
_cell.length_c   1.000
_cell.angle_alpha   90.00
_cell.angle_beta   90.00
_cell.angle_gamma   90.00
#
_symmetry.space_group_name_H-M   'P 1'
#
loop_
_entity.id
_entity.type
_entity.pdbx_description
1 polymer ?
#
loop_
_entity_poly.entity_id
_entity_poly.type
_entity_poly.pdbx_seq_one_letter_code
_entity_poly.pdbx_strand_id
1 'polypeptide(L)'
;MIYCFSGTGNTRAVATRLAQFTGDEVRGFTPQELHSPSDALLTTAGDRDKRIIWAFPTYSWGIPPVVAEIMKKCRFTDSAASATHIMLTTCGDDMAYTDRQWRQIMHSRRLATAGAYAVTMPNTYVLMKGFNIDTPEVARH
;
A
#
# COMPACT_ATOMS: atom_id res chain seq x y z
N MET A 1 6.46 1.44 10.35
CA MET A 1 6.59 0.29 9.42
C MET A 1 5.73 0.51 8.20
N ILE A 2 6.28 0.35 7.00
CA ILE A 2 5.56 0.46 5.73
C ILE A 2 5.45 -0.92 5.09
N TYR A 3 4.23 -1.44 4.95
CA TYR A 3 3.94 -2.67 4.21
C TYR A 3 3.62 -2.32 2.76
N CYS A 4 4.43 -2.80 1.83
CA CYS A 4 4.42 -2.38 0.44
C CYS A 4 4.09 -3.53 -0.50
N PHE A 5 3.03 -3.35 -1.30
CA PHE A 5 2.76 -4.14 -2.50
C PHE A 5 3.03 -3.27 -3.74
N SER A 6 3.84 -3.76 -4.67
CA SER A 6 4.19 -3.01 -5.88
C SER A 6 4.37 -3.96 -7.06
N GLY A 7 3.51 -3.82 -8.06
CA GLY A 7 3.59 -4.61 -9.29
C GLY A 7 4.67 -4.13 -10.26
N THR A 8 4.75 -2.83 -10.49
CA THR A 8 5.63 -2.21 -11.49
C THR A 8 6.82 -1.43 -10.91
N GLY A 9 6.93 -1.33 -9.59
CA GLY A 9 7.99 -0.60 -8.91
C GLY A 9 7.62 0.79 -8.41
N ASN A 10 6.62 1.44 -8.98
CA ASN A 10 6.21 2.82 -8.63
C ASN A 10 5.90 2.97 -7.13
N THR A 11 5.05 2.11 -6.59
CA THR A 11 4.69 2.16 -5.16
C THR A 11 5.90 1.92 -4.27
N ARG A 12 6.78 1.00 -4.66
CA ARG A 12 8.02 0.73 -3.91
C ARG A 12 8.93 1.96 -3.89
N ALA A 13 9.08 2.65 -5.02
CA ALA A 13 9.88 3.87 -5.09
C ALA A 13 9.34 4.95 -4.13
N VAL A 14 8.02 5.18 -4.13
CA VAL A 14 7.38 6.13 -3.21
C VAL A 14 7.53 5.70 -1.75
N ALA A 15 7.29 4.43 -1.43
CA ALA A 15 7.44 3.90 -0.08
C ALA A 15 8.88 4.02 0.44
N THR A 16 9.87 3.71 -0.41
CA THR A 16 11.29 3.84 -0.07
C THR A 16 11.65 5.31 0.17
N ARG A 17 11.16 6.21 -0.67
CA ARG A 17 11.40 7.64 -0.51
C ARG A 17 10.79 8.17 0.79
N LEU A 18 9.56 7.77 1.11
CA LEU A 18 8.93 8.12 2.37
C LEU A 18 9.74 7.62 3.56
N ALA A 19 10.18 6.37 3.52
CA ALA A 19 10.97 5.75 4.58
C ALA A 19 12.28 6.51 4.89
N GLN A 20 12.93 7.07 3.87
CA GLN A 20 14.13 7.91 4.04
C GLN A 20 13.86 9.16 4.89
N PHE A 21 12.65 9.74 4.81
CA PHE A 21 12.28 10.92 5.59
C PHE A 21 11.73 10.57 6.98
N THR A 22 11.05 9.45 7.11
CA THR A 22 10.33 9.09 8.34
C THR A 22 11.11 8.15 9.24
N GLY A 23 12.18 7.54 8.72
CA GLY A 23 12.93 6.50 9.43
C GLY A 23 12.18 5.17 9.51
N ASP A 24 11.09 5.01 8.76
CA ASP A 24 10.35 3.76 8.71
C ASP A 24 11.11 2.67 7.94
N GLU A 25 10.82 1.43 8.27
CA GLU A 25 11.25 0.26 7.49
C GLU A 25 10.19 -0.08 6.44
N VAL A 26 10.64 -0.45 5.23
CA VAL A 26 9.76 -0.90 4.13
C VAL A 26 9.84 -2.41 4.02
N ARG A 27 8.70 -3.08 4.15
CA ARG A 27 8.56 -4.52 3.98
C ARG A 27 7.58 -4.85 2.85
N GLY A 28 8.04 -5.63 1.89
CA GLY A 28 7.16 -6.25 0.89
C GLY A 28 6.47 -7.50 1.44
N PHE A 29 5.34 -7.88 0.83
CA PHE A 29 4.70 -9.17 1.10
C PHE A 29 5.44 -10.29 0.37
N THR A 30 5.66 -11.41 1.04
CA THR A 30 6.27 -12.60 0.44
C THR A 30 5.28 -13.31 -0.50
N PRO A 31 5.76 -14.12 -1.46
CA PRO A 31 4.88 -14.94 -2.29
C PRO A 31 3.93 -15.82 -1.46
N GLN A 32 4.41 -16.37 -0.34
CA GLN A 32 3.59 -17.18 0.58
C GLN A 32 2.45 -16.35 1.17
N GLU A 33 2.72 -15.14 1.67
CA GLU A 33 1.71 -14.25 2.25
C GLU A 33 0.69 -13.79 1.20
N LEU A 34 1.12 -13.57 -0.05
CA LEU A 34 0.23 -13.23 -1.16
C LEU A 34 -0.69 -14.40 -1.54
N HIS A 35 -0.18 -15.65 -1.44
CA HIS A 35 -0.96 -16.86 -1.71
C HIS A 35 -1.87 -17.24 -0.53
N SER A 36 -1.35 -17.12 0.69
CA SER A 36 -2.03 -17.46 1.94
C SER A 36 -2.07 -16.25 2.88
N PRO A 37 -2.98 -15.30 2.67
CA PRO A 37 -3.00 -14.03 3.41
C PRO A 37 -3.09 -14.17 4.93
N SER A 38 -3.67 -15.24 5.45
CA SER A 38 -3.73 -15.53 6.89
C SER A 38 -2.37 -15.86 7.53
N ASP A 39 -1.36 -16.19 6.70
CA ASP A 39 0.00 -16.45 7.18
C ASP A 39 0.76 -15.14 7.44
N ALA A 40 0.32 -14.04 6.84
CA ALA A 40 0.93 -12.73 7.05
C ALA A 40 0.72 -12.26 8.50
N LEU A 41 1.82 -12.01 9.21
CA LEU A 41 1.82 -11.41 10.55
C LEU A 41 2.44 -10.02 10.46
N LEU A 42 1.63 -8.99 10.70
CA LEU A 42 2.06 -7.61 10.66
C LEU A 42 2.46 -7.11 12.06
N THR A 43 3.57 -6.40 12.11
CA THR A 43 4.13 -5.81 13.33
C THR A 43 4.52 -4.35 13.08
N THR A 44 4.70 -3.60 14.15
CA THR A 44 5.32 -2.26 14.11
C THR A 44 6.83 -2.36 14.20
N ALA A 45 7.54 -1.33 13.77
CA ALA A 45 9.01 -1.28 13.81
C ALA A 45 9.59 -1.04 15.22
N GLY A 46 8.78 -1.12 16.27
CA GLY A 46 9.16 -0.92 17.67
C GLY A 46 8.07 -0.21 18.45
N ASP A 47 8.27 -0.08 19.77
CA ASP A 47 7.25 0.47 20.68
C ASP A 47 7.00 1.98 20.53
N ARG A 48 7.92 2.71 19.90
CA ARG A 48 7.86 4.17 19.80
C ARG A 48 7.00 4.68 18.65
N ASP A 49 6.88 3.91 17.59
CA ASP A 49 6.20 4.32 16.35
C ASP A 49 5.04 3.38 16.06
N LYS A 50 3.95 3.62 16.76
CA LYS A 50 2.71 2.82 16.64
C LYS A 50 1.93 3.18 15.39
N ARG A 51 2.59 3.09 14.22
CA ARG A 51 1.92 3.29 12.94
C ARG A 51 2.24 2.17 11.95
N ILE A 52 1.25 1.85 11.14
CA ILE A 52 1.39 0.98 9.97
C ILE A 52 0.94 1.76 8.75
N ILE A 53 1.80 1.86 7.75
CA ILE A 53 1.50 2.46 6.46
C ILE A 53 1.28 1.33 5.45
N TRP A 54 0.10 1.31 4.84
CA TRP A 54 -0.25 0.41 3.77
C TRP A 54 0.05 1.09 2.44
N ALA A 55 1.11 0.66 1.76
CA ALA A 55 1.54 1.22 0.48
C ALA A 55 1.20 0.26 -0.67
N PHE A 56 0.36 0.67 -1.61
CA PHE A 56 -0.08 -0.16 -2.74
C PHE A 56 -0.57 0.71 -3.91
N PRO A 57 -0.59 0.18 -5.14
CA PRO A 57 -1.14 0.92 -6.28
C PRO A 57 -2.67 0.86 -6.31
N THR A 58 -3.29 1.85 -6.92
CA THR A 58 -4.71 1.78 -7.29
C THR A 58 -4.85 0.96 -8.58
N TYR A 59 -5.61 -0.13 -8.53
CA TYR A 59 -5.93 -0.96 -9.69
C TYR A 59 -7.43 -0.89 -10.00
N SER A 60 -7.75 -0.48 -11.24
CA SER A 60 -9.16 -0.39 -11.68
C SER A 60 -10.04 0.36 -10.67
N TRP A 61 -9.59 1.54 -10.26
CA TRP A 61 -10.25 2.45 -9.30
C TRP A 61 -10.44 1.90 -7.88
N GLY A 62 -9.68 0.88 -7.48
CA GLY A 62 -9.78 0.29 -6.16
C GLY A 62 -8.49 -0.35 -5.67
N ILE A 63 -8.60 -1.00 -4.51
CA ILE A 63 -7.50 -1.76 -3.91
C ILE A 63 -7.23 -3.00 -4.76
N PRO A 64 -5.96 -3.35 -5.07
CA PRO A 64 -5.65 -4.62 -5.70
C PRO A 64 -6.28 -5.78 -4.91
N PRO A 65 -6.96 -6.73 -5.56
CA PRO A 65 -7.68 -7.81 -4.85
C PRO A 65 -6.80 -8.58 -3.86
N VAL A 66 -5.55 -8.87 -4.23
CA VAL A 66 -4.61 -9.58 -3.35
C VAL A 66 -4.29 -8.76 -2.08
N VAL A 67 -4.17 -7.44 -2.20
CA VAL A 67 -3.92 -6.55 -1.05
C VAL A 67 -5.15 -6.47 -0.16
N ALA A 68 -6.35 -6.38 -0.75
CA ALA A 68 -7.60 -6.40 0.00
C ALA A 68 -7.76 -7.70 0.80
N GLU A 69 -7.39 -8.84 0.22
CA GLU A 69 -7.42 -10.14 0.92
C GLU A 69 -6.41 -10.20 2.09
N ILE A 70 -5.20 -9.67 1.90
CA ILE A 70 -4.24 -9.55 3.00
C ILE A 70 -4.80 -8.67 4.11
N MET A 71 -5.31 -7.49 3.78
CA MET A 71 -5.91 -6.57 4.76
C MET A 71 -7.03 -7.22 5.58
N LYS A 72 -7.85 -8.05 4.95
CA LYS A 72 -8.96 -8.74 5.61
C LYS A 72 -8.52 -9.91 6.49
N LYS A 73 -7.46 -10.63 6.11
CA LYS A 73 -7.11 -11.94 6.67
C LYS A 73 -5.80 -11.99 7.45
N CYS A 74 -4.89 -11.03 7.25
CA CYS A 74 -3.61 -11.01 7.98
C CYS A 74 -3.82 -10.97 9.49
N ARG A 75 -2.83 -11.46 10.21
CA ARG A 75 -2.77 -11.35 11.66
C ARG A 75 -1.96 -10.12 12.07
N PHE A 76 -2.22 -9.61 13.22
CA PHE A 76 -1.49 -8.49 13.82
C PHE A 76 -0.90 -8.90 15.16
N THR A 77 0.30 -8.42 15.46
CA THR A 77 0.78 -8.36 16.84
C THR A 77 -0.06 -7.36 17.62
N ASP A 78 -0.03 -7.41 18.97
CA ASP A 78 -0.79 -6.47 19.81
C ASP A 78 -0.39 -5.00 19.51
N SER A 79 0.91 -4.76 19.29
CA SER A 79 1.41 -3.44 18.91
C SER A 79 0.86 -2.98 17.54
N ALA A 80 0.76 -3.87 16.58
CA ALA A 80 0.22 -3.56 15.26
C ALA A 80 -1.30 -3.37 15.29
N ALA A 81 -2.03 -4.17 16.07
CA ALA A 81 -3.47 -4.03 16.23
C ALA A 81 -3.86 -2.71 16.91
N SER A 82 -3.03 -2.22 17.84
CA SER A 82 -3.22 -0.93 18.54
C SER A 82 -2.60 0.26 17.81
N ALA A 83 -1.90 0.02 16.69
CA ALA A 83 -1.28 1.07 15.91
C ALA A 83 -2.29 1.93 15.14
N THR A 84 -1.85 3.10 14.72
CA THR A 84 -2.59 3.92 13.76
C THR A 84 -2.26 3.45 12.35
N HIS A 85 -3.30 3.15 11.57
CA HIS A 85 -3.16 2.72 10.19
C HIS A 85 -3.32 3.89 9.23
N ILE A 86 -2.46 3.96 8.22
CA ILE A 86 -2.39 5.01 7.21
C ILE A 86 -2.37 4.34 5.83
N MET A 87 -3.07 4.91 4.87
CA MET A 87 -3.03 4.48 3.49
C MET A 87 -2.12 5.39 2.67
N LEU A 88 -1.26 4.78 1.85
CA LEU A 88 -0.49 5.43 0.80
C LEU A 88 -0.72 4.68 -0.50
N THR A 89 -1.36 5.30 -1.47
CA THR A 89 -1.57 4.68 -2.78
C THR A 89 -0.85 5.44 -3.87
N THR A 90 -0.40 4.73 -4.90
CA THR A 90 0.05 5.32 -6.16
C THR A 90 -1.02 5.11 -7.23
N CYS A 91 -1.28 6.14 -8.01
CA CYS A 91 -2.28 6.11 -9.07
C CYS A 91 -1.76 6.89 -10.29
N GLY A 92 -2.29 6.60 -11.46
CA GLY A 92 -1.96 7.35 -12.67
C GLY A 92 -2.70 8.69 -12.76
N ASP A 93 -3.87 8.77 -12.14
CA ASP A 93 -4.76 9.93 -12.23
C ASP A 93 -5.40 10.20 -10.86
N ASP A 94 -6.32 9.33 -10.42
CA ASP A 94 -7.06 9.47 -9.17
C ASP A 94 -7.09 8.14 -8.40
N MET A 95 -7.16 8.22 -7.07
CA MET A 95 -7.31 7.04 -6.21
C MET A 95 -8.76 6.52 -6.15
N ALA A 96 -9.72 7.26 -6.68
CA ALA A 96 -11.14 6.91 -6.79
C ALA A 96 -11.72 6.31 -5.50
N TYR A 97 -12.21 5.06 -5.56
CA TYR A 97 -12.86 4.39 -4.42
C TYR A 97 -11.87 3.71 -3.45
N THR A 98 -10.58 3.80 -3.70
CA THR A 98 -9.54 3.10 -2.91
C THR A 98 -9.57 3.51 -1.43
N ASP A 99 -9.69 4.80 -1.11
CA ASP A 99 -9.80 5.29 0.26
C ASP A 99 -11.04 4.73 0.96
N ARG A 100 -12.18 4.78 0.30
CA ARG A 100 -13.44 4.26 0.87
C ARG A 100 -13.36 2.76 1.17
N GLN A 101 -12.83 1.97 0.22
CA GLN A 101 -12.64 0.54 0.41
C GLN A 101 -11.69 0.23 1.55
N TRP A 102 -10.56 0.95 1.61
CA TRP A 102 -9.58 0.79 2.67
C TRP A 102 -10.17 1.08 4.04
N ARG A 103 -10.87 2.22 4.20
CA ARG A 103 -11.52 2.57 5.48
C ARG A 103 -12.57 1.55 5.90
N GLN A 104 -13.34 1.01 4.97
CA GLN A 104 -14.30 -0.05 5.27
C GLN A 104 -13.63 -1.31 5.81
N ILE A 105 -12.51 -1.73 5.21
CA ILE A 105 -11.76 -2.90 5.69
C ILE A 105 -11.17 -2.63 7.08
N MET A 106 -10.51 -1.49 7.27
CA MET A 106 -9.93 -1.13 8.57
C MET A 106 -11.00 -1.06 9.66
N HIS A 107 -12.11 -0.42 9.37
CA HIS A 107 -13.25 -0.33 10.30
C HIS A 107 -13.83 -1.71 10.66
N SER A 108 -14.03 -2.58 9.67
CA SER A 108 -14.53 -3.94 9.91
C SER A 108 -13.61 -4.76 10.83
N ARG A 109 -12.33 -4.43 10.86
CA ARG A 109 -11.32 -5.04 11.72
C ARG A 109 -11.08 -4.26 13.02
N ARG A 110 -11.83 -3.19 13.27
CA ARG A 110 -11.70 -2.31 14.46
C ARG A 110 -10.32 -1.69 14.61
N LEU A 111 -9.66 -1.37 13.48
CA LEU A 111 -8.34 -0.74 13.45
C LEU A 111 -8.49 0.78 13.38
N ALA A 112 -7.68 1.50 14.15
CA ALA A 112 -7.65 2.96 14.14
C ALA A 112 -6.99 3.47 12.84
N THR A 113 -7.62 4.45 12.19
CA THR A 113 -7.12 5.05 10.95
C THR A 113 -6.83 6.53 11.14
N ALA A 114 -5.76 7.03 10.49
CA ALA A 114 -5.49 8.46 10.41
C ALA A 114 -5.80 8.98 8.99
N GLY A 115 -4.83 8.97 8.09
CA GLY A 115 -4.92 9.55 6.75
C GLY A 115 -4.94 8.52 5.63
N ALA A 116 -5.41 8.98 4.46
CA ALA A 116 -5.27 8.29 3.20
C ALA A 116 -4.66 9.28 2.20
N TYR A 117 -3.56 8.89 1.57
CA TYR A 117 -2.78 9.74 0.69
C TYR A 117 -2.59 9.06 -0.66
N ALA A 118 -2.62 9.85 -1.73
CA ALA A 118 -2.34 9.40 -3.08
C ALA A 118 -1.13 10.15 -3.65
N VAL A 119 -0.30 9.42 -4.37
CA VAL A 119 0.81 9.99 -5.16
C VAL A 119 0.56 9.64 -6.62
N THR A 120 0.43 10.67 -7.45
CA THR A 120 0.30 10.48 -8.89
C THR A 120 1.65 10.07 -9.47
N MET A 121 1.65 8.97 -10.20
CA MET A 121 2.82 8.39 -10.86
C MET A 121 2.52 8.22 -12.35
N PRO A 122 3.56 8.14 -13.21
CA PRO A 122 3.36 7.84 -14.61
C PRO A 122 2.54 6.56 -14.80
N ASN A 123 1.58 6.62 -15.72
CA ASN A 123 0.68 5.50 -15.97
C ASN A 123 1.43 4.37 -16.70
N THR A 124 1.42 3.18 -16.12
CA THR A 124 2.07 1.97 -16.69
C THR A 124 1.05 1.01 -17.33
N TYR A 125 -0.18 1.46 -17.57
CA TYR A 125 -1.22 0.65 -18.15
C TYR A 125 -1.05 0.53 -19.67
N VAL A 126 -0.57 -0.61 -20.14
CA VAL A 126 -0.18 -0.86 -21.54
C VAL A 126 -1.31 -1.24 -22.48
N LEU A 127 -2.51 -1.49 -21.95
CA LEU A 127 -3.65 -1.99 -22.75
C LEU A 127 -4.51 -0.90 -23.39
N MET A 128 -4.33 0.36 -23.03
CA MET A 128 -5.06 1.47 -23.62
C MET A 128 -4.24 2.16 -24.73
N LYS A 129 -4.85 2.34 -25.92
CA LYS A 129 -4.28 3.20 -26.96
C LYS A 129 -4.07 4.61 -26.42
N GLY A 130 -2.85 5.15 -26.56
CA GLY A 130 -2.51 6.50 -26.11
C GLY A 130 -1.65 6.55 -24.84
N PHE A 131 -1.48 5.44 -24.12
CA PHE A 131 -0.48 5.36 -23.05
C PHE A 131 0.85 4.90 -23.63
N ASN A 132 1.78 5.83 -23.75
CA ASN A 132 3.13 5.54 -24.23
C ASN A 132 4.03 5.34 -22.98
N ILE A 133 4.47 4.09 -22.77
CA ILE A 133 5.39 3.73 -21.67
C ILE A 133 6.84 4.12 -21.94
N ASP A 134 7.15 4.48 -23.19
CA ASP A 134 8.51 4.88 -23.61
C ASP A 134 8.73 6.39 -23.49
N THR A 135 7.86 7.11 -22.76
CA THR A 135 8.08 8.54 -22.53
C THR A 135 9.22 8.78 -21.55
N PRO A 136 9.97 9.90 -21.71
CA PRO A 136 11.02 10.27 -20.75
C PRO A 136 10.55 10.38 -19.30
N GLU A 137 9.26 10.56 -19.06
CA GLU A 137 8.63 10.61 -17.74
C GLU A 137 8.60 9.23 -17.08
N VAL A 138 8.31 8.17 -17.84
CA VAL A 138 8.33 6.78 -17.34
C VAL A 138 9.77 6.34 -17.04
N ALA A 139 10.73 6.78 -17.83
CA ALA A 139 12.15 6.40 -17.66
C ALA A 139 12.83 7.06 -16.44
N ARG A 140 12.22 8.09 -15.81
CA ARG A 140 12.82 8.83 -14.67
C ARG A 140 12.41 8.27 -13.29
N HIS A 141 11.58 7.26 -13.26
CA HIS A 141 11.05 6.63 -12.06
C HIS A 141 11.44 5.16 -11.97
#